data_c1a6e83a079c890c534b1ee246db631f
#
_entry.id   c1a6e83a079c890c534b1ee246db631f
#
_cell.length_a   1.000
_cell.length_b   1.000
_cell.length_c   1.000
_cell.angle_alpha   90.00
_cell.angle_beta   90.00
_cell.angle_gamma   90.00
#
_symmetry.space_group_name_H-M   'P 1'
#
loop_
_entity.id
_entity.type
_entity.pdbx_description
1 polymer ?
#
loop_
_entity_poly.entity_id
_entity_poly.type
_entity_poly.pdbx_seq_one_letter_code
_entity_poly.pdbx_strand_id
1 'polypeptide(L)'
;MVALPRGFQYSRGVLERLRALMTVGRYRLTLHAEEERDADEITIDDIEEAYSDAASEIIEDYPDNPRGHSVLVLAFTKAREQLHAVWSIHENMAILITIYRPDPKLWTNWRRRKGRRS
;
A
#
# COMPACT_ATOMS: atom_id res chain seq x y z
N MET A 1 -30.55 3.34 5.37
CA MET A 1 -29.23 3.35 4.74
C MET A 1 -28.15 3.28 5.82
N VAL A 2 -27.24 2.36 5.66
CA VAL A 2 -26.13 2.26 6.60
C VAL A 2 -25.05 3.25 6.18
N ALA A 3 -24.67 4.13 7.09
CA ALA A 3 -23.59 5.07 6.80
C ALA A 3 -22.26 4.31 6.73
N LEU A 4 -21.46 4.58 5.71
CA LEU A 4 -20.14 4.00 5.61
C LEU A 4 -19.25 4.55 6.72
N PRO A 5 -18.34 3.74 7.28
CA PRO A 5 -17.39 4.25 8.24
C PRO A 5 -16.61 5.43 7.67
N ARG A 6 -16.34 6.40 8.51
CA ARG A 6 -15.58 7.57 8.11
C ARG A 6 -14.24 7.18 7.48
N GLY A 7 -13.58 6.17 8.04
CA GLY A 7 -12.31 5.66 7.52
C GLY A 7 -12.41 5.08 6.12
N PHE A 8 -13.55 4.48 5.78
CA PHE A 8 -13.76 3.89 4.47
C PHE A 8 -13.69 4.95 3.37
N GLN A 9 -14.42 6.06 3.53
CA GLN A 9 -14.41 7.14 2.54
C GLN A 9 -13.05 7.80 2.45
N TYR A 10 -12.42 8.02 3.59
CA TYR A 10 -11.09 8.60 3.65
C TYR A 10 -10.07 7.71 2.92
N SER A 11 -10.14 6.41 3.14
CA SER A 11 -9.22 5.45 2.54
C SER A 11 -9.37 5.42 1.02
N ARG A 12 -10.59 5.55 0.49
CA ARG A 12 -10.78 5.63 -0.96
C ARG A 12 -10.11 6.87 -1.54
N GLY A 13 -10.29 8.01 -0.91
CA GLY A 13 -9.66 9.24 -1.33
C GLY A 13 -8.14 9.16 -1.30
N VAL A 14 -7.60 8.51 -0.29
CA VAL A 14 -6.16 8.28 -0.17
C VAL A 14 -5.66 7.43 -1.34
N LEU A 15 -6.36 6.36 -1.69
CA LEU A 15 -5.95 5.48 -2.78
C LEU A 15 -5.97 6.20 -4.13
N GLU A 16 -6.99 6.99 -4.39
CA GLU A 16 -7.08 7.78 -5.61
C GLU A 16 -5.94 8.80 -5.70
N ARG A 17 -5.65 9.48 -4.60
CA ARG A 17 -4.52 10.41 -4.53
C ARG A 17 -3.19 9.69 -4.73
N LEU A 18 -3.04 8.52 -4.12
CA LEU A 18 -1.83 7.72 -4.27
C LEU A 18 -1.58 7.40 -5.74
N ARG A 19 -2.59 6.91 -6.44
CA ARG A 19 -2.47 6.59 -7.85
C ARG A 19 -2.09 7.82 -8.69
N ALA A 20 -2.72 8.96 -8.40
CA ALA A 20 -2.43 10.19 -9.11
C ALA A 20 -0.98 10.64 -8.88
N LEU A 21 -0.51 10.57 -7.63
CA LEU A 21 0.86 10.94 -7.30
C LEU A 21 1.87 9.99 -7.95
N MET A 22 1.57 8.69 -7.96
CA MET A 22 2.42 7.70 -8.62
C MET A 22 2.54 7.99 -10.11
N THR A 23 1.44 8.33 -10.75
CA THR A 23 1.42 8.61 -12.19
C THR A 23 2.33 9.77 -12.57
N VAL A 24 2.44 10.79 -11.71
CA VAL A 24 3.28 11.96 -11.98
C VAL A 24 4.65 11.88 -11.30
N GLY A 25 4.99 10.75 -10.70
CA GLY A 25 6.30 10.55 -10.09
C GLY A 25 6.50 11.28 -8.77
N ARG A 26 5.43 11.72 -8.11
CA ARG A 26 5.52 12.43 -6.83
C ARG A 26 5.46 11.45 -5.68
N TYR A 27 6.52 10.65 -5.53
CA TYR A 27 6.64 9.72 -4.41
C TYR A 27 8.10 9.54 -4.04
N ARG A 28 8.31 9.03 -2.84
CA ARG A 28 9.65 8.65 -2.40
C ARG A 28 9.56 7.45 -1.46
N LEU A 29 10.67 6.75 -1.30
CA LEU A 29 10.79 5.62 -0.39
C LEU A 29 11.57 6.04 0.85
N THR A 30 11.17 5.49 2.01
CA THR A 30 12.00 5.58 3.20
C THR A 30 13.23 4.68 3.01
N LEU A 31 14.25 4.88 3.83
CA LEU A 31 15.42 3.99 3.81
C LEU A 31 14.99 2.54 4.07
N HIS A 32 14.08 2.34 5.03
CA HIS A 32 13.55 1.02 5.36
C HIS A 32 12.90 0.36 4.13
N ALA A 33 12.08 1.11 3.39
CA ALA A 33 11.43 0.58 2.18
C ALA A 33 12.44 0.26 1.09
N GLU A 34 13.50 1.07 0.96
CA GLU A 34 14.57 0.79 0.01
C GLU A 34 15.28 -0.52 0.34
N GLU A 35 15.57 -0.74 1.61
CA GLU A 35 16.21 -1.98 2.06
C GLU A 35 15.32 -3.18 1.83
N GLU A 36 14.02 -3.03 2.13
CA GLU A 36 13.06 -4.12 1.96
C GLU A 36 12.87 -4.52 0.50
N ARG A 37 12.71 -3.53 -0.40
CA ARG A 37 12.52 -3.85 -1.81
C ARG A 37 13.75 -4.51 -2.40
N ASP A 38 14.94 -4.07 -1.97
CA ASP A 38 16.19 -4.67 -2.42
C ASP A 38 16.27 -6.14 -1.98
N ALA A 39 15.95 -6.42 -0.73
CA ALA A 39 15.96 -7.77 -0.19
C ALA A 39 14.98 -8.70 -0.92
N ASP A 40 13.82 -8.19 -1.30
CA ASP A 40 12.78 -8.96 -1.98
C ASP A 40 12.86 -8.84 -3.51
N GLU A 41 13.88 -8.18 -4.02
CA GLU A 41 14.10 -7.99 -5.46
C GLU A 41 12.89 -7.33 -6.14
N ILE A 42 12.33 -6.32 -5.49
CA ILE A 42 11.22 -5.54 -6.04
C ILE A 42 11.82 -4.30 -6.72
N THR A 43 11.59 -4.15 -8.02
CA THR A 43 12.14 -3.03 -8.77
C THR A 43 11.27 -1.78 -8.61
N ILE A 44 11.84 -0.62 -8.92
CA ILE A 44 11.06 0.63 -8.95
C ILE A 44 9.96 0.52 -10.01
N ASP A 45 10.23 -0.10 -11.16
CA ASP A 45 9.22 -0.31 -12.19
C ASP A 45 8.05 -1.15 -11.66
N ASP A 46 8.33 -2.21 -10.89
CA ASP A 46 7.29 -3.01 -10.25
C ASP A 46 6.39 -2.14 -9.36
N ILE A 47 7.01 -1.27 -8.58
CA ILE A 47 6.28 -0.39 -7.66
C ILE A 47 5.40 0.59 -8.44
N GLU A 48 5.95 1.23 -9.45
CA GLU A 48 5.22 2.21 -10.25
C GLU A 48 4.05 1.58 -10.98
N GLU A 49 4.26 0.43 -11.58
CA GLU A 49 3.20 -0.27 -12.30
C GLU A 49 2.11 -0.77 -11.37
N ALA A 50 2.50 -1.37 -10.25
CA ALA A 50 1.54 -1.96 -9.32
C ALA A 50 0.66 -0.90 -8.64
N TYR A 51 1.27 0.17 -8.15
CA TYR A 51 0.55 1.13 -7.32
C TYR A 51 -0.12 2.26 -8.10
N SER A 52 0.12 2.36 -9.39
CA SER A 52 -0.67 3.24 -10.26
C SER A 52 -1.87 2.51 -10.87
N ASP A 53 -1.93 1.19 -10.73
CA ASP A 53 -2.97 0.37 -11.33
C ASP A 53 -4.28 0.47 -10.56
N ALA A 54 -5.40 0.49 -11.29
CA ALA A 54 -6.74 0.56 -10.70
C ALA A 54 -7.10 -0.68 -9.89
N ALA A 55 -6.39 -1.80 -10.07
CA ALA A 55 -6.62 -3.03 -9.31
C ALA A 55 -6.04 -2.99 -7.90
N SER A 56 -5.23 -2.00 -7.57
CA SER A 56 -4.71 -1.86 -6.21
C SER A 56 -5.85 -1.60 -5.22
N GLU A 57 -5.74 -2.10 -4.00
CA GLU A 57 -6.79 -1.93 -2.98
C GLU A 57 -6.21 -1.76 -1.59
N ILE A 58 -6.85 -0.94 -0.77
CA ILE A 58 -6.48 -0.79 0.63
C ILE A 58 -7.03 -1.97 1.41
N ILE A 59 -6.17 -2.66 2.14
CA ILE A 59 -6.55 -3.82 2.93
C ILE A 59 -6.44 -3.59 4.45
N GLU A 60 -5.66 -2.60 4.88
CA GLU A 60 -5.60 -2.19 6.29
C GLU A 60 -5.44 -0.67 6.34
N ASP A 61 -6.03 -0.06 7.36
CA ASP A 61 -5.99 1.38 7.56
C ASP A 61 -5.40 1.67 8.93
N TYR A 62 -4.41 2.56 8.97
CA TYR A 62 -3.70 2.92 10.20
C TYR A 62 -3.81 4.42 10.46
N PRO A 63 -4.99 4.90 10.91
CA PRO A 63 -5.20 6.34 11.09
C PRO A 63 -4.35 6.95 12.19
N ASP A 64 -3.94 6.13 13.17
CA ASP A 64 -3.20 6.60 14.33
C ASP A 64 -1.70 6.30 14.26
N ASN A 65 -1.18 6.01 13.06
CA ASN A 65 0.24 5.74 12.90
C ASN A 65 1.04 6.98 13.31
N PRO A 66 2.10 6.82 14.14
CA PRO A 66 2.93 7.97 14.56
C PRO A 66 3.54 8.76 13.40
N ARG A 67 3.70 8.15 12.25
CA ARG A 67 4.21 8.83 11.05
C ARG A 67 3.13 9.53 10.24
N GLY A 68 1.91 9.60 10.77
CA GLY A 68 0.75 10.11 10.07
C GLY A 68 -0.12 8.99 9.55
N HIS A 69 -1.31 9.33 9.09
CA HIS A 69 -2.26 8.35 8.58
C HIS A 69 -1.62 7.55 7.44
N SER A 70 -1.58 6.23 7.57
CA SER A 70 -1.03 5.35 6.56
C SER A 70 -1.98 4.20 6.27
N VAL A 71 -1.79 3.58 5.10
CA VAL A 71 -2.65 2.49 4.63
C VAL A 71 -1.78 1.37 4.08
N LEU A 72 -2.22 0.13 4.29
CA LEU A 72 -1.60 -1.04 3.67
C LEU A 72 -2.34 -1.31 2.36
N VAL A 73 -1.62 -1.29 1.26
CA VAL A 73 -2.20 -1.43 -0.07
C VAL A 73 -1.70 -2.71 -0.73
N LEU A 74 -2.65 -3.54 -1.14
CA LEU A 74 -2.37 -4.71 -1.98
C LEU A 74 -2.35 -4.25 -3.44
N ALA A 75 -1.31 -4.64 -4.15
CA ALA A 75 -1.21 -4.37 -5.58
C ALA A 75 -0.58 -5.56 -6.29
N PHE A 76 -0.61 -5.53 -7.60
CA PHE A 76 -0.10 -6.63 -8.42
C PHE A 76 0.90 -6.10 -9.44
N THR A 77 2.01 -6.80 -9.59
CA THR A 77 2.98 -6.51 -10.65
C THR A 77 2.39 -6.93 -12.01
N LYS A 78 3.06 -6.60 -13.10
CA LYS A 78 2.68 -7.09 -14.43
C LYS A 78 2.65 -8.60 -14.50
N ALA A 79 3.56 -9.26 -13.78
CA ALA A 79 3.62 -10.72 -13.71
C ALA A 79 2.53 -11.28 -12.79
N ARG A 80 1.62 -10.43 -12.28
CA ARG A 80 0.52 -10.82 -11.40
C ARG A 80 0.99 -11.32 -10.03
N GLU A 81 2.15 -10.89 -9.61
CA GLU A 81 2.65 -11.16 -8.27
C GLU A 81 2.11 -10.13 -7.29
N GLN A 82 1.77 -10.58 -6.10
CA GLN A 82 1.21 -9.73 -5.05
C GLN A 82 2.31 -8.91 -4.37
N LEU A 83 1.99 -7.65 -4.11
CA LEU A 83 2.83 -6.77 -3.29
C LEU A 83 1.97 -6.16 -2.19
N HIS A 84 2.55 -6.03 -1.00
CA HIS A 84 1.98 -5.28 0.10
C HIS A 84 2.89 -4.08 0.38
N ALA A 85 2.30 -2.90 0.48
CA ALA A 85 3.06 -1.70 0.80
C ALA A 85 2.27 -0.78 1.71
N VAL A 86 2.95 -0.22 2.70
CA VAL A 86 2.37 0.80 3.57
C VAL A 86 2.74 2.16 2.99
N TRP A 87 1.71 2.94 2.69
CA TRP A 87 1.84 4.27 2.11
C TRP A 87 1.24 5.34 3.02
N SER A 88 1.83 6.51 3.00
CA SER A 88 1.30 7.71 3.61
C SER A 88 1.39 8.84 2.60
N ILE A 89 0.57 9.88 2.74
CA ILE A 89 0.64 11.06 1.87
C ILE A 89 0.91 12.28 2.71
N HIS A 90 1.97 13.01 2.37
CA HIS A 90 2.38 14.23 3.04
C HIS A 90 2.62 15.31 2.00
N GLU A 91 1.89 16.42 2.13
CA GLU A 91 2.12 17.60 1.29
C GLU A 91 2.24 17.27 -0.20
N ASN A 92 1.30 16.50 -0.73
CA ASN A 92 1.28 16.09 -2.13
C ASN A 92 2.48 15.22 -2.54
N MET A 93 3.02 14.47 -1.60
CA MET A 93 4.06 13.49 -1.84
C MET A 93 3.62 12.15 -1.23
N ALA A 94 3.65 11.10 -2.02
CA ALA A 94 3.39 9.75 -1.50
C ALA A 94 4.68 9.21 -0.89
N ILE A 95 4.58 8.69 0.32
CA ILE A 95 5.73 8.13 1.05
C ILE A 95 5.52 6.63 1.19
N LEU A 96 6.40 5.85 0.58
CA LEU A 96 6.41 4.41 0.74
C LEU A 96 7.21 4.07 1.99
N ILE A 97 6.53 3.58 3.01
CA ILE A 97 7.13 3.33 4.33
C ILE A 97 7.68 1.92 4.43
N THR A 98 6.95 0.96 3.89
CA THR A 98 7.23 -0.48 4.00
C THR A 98 6.74 -1.16 2.73
N ILE A 99 7.50 -2.12 2.22
CA ILE A 99 7.07 -2.93 1.09
C ILE A 99 7.63 -4.34 1.20
N TYR A 100 6.82 -5.34 0.83
CA TYR A 100 7.26 -6.74 0.85
C TYR A 100 6.35 -7.58 -0.04
N ARG A 101 6.85 -8.78 -0.38
CA ARG A 101 6.03 -9.80 -1.02
C ARG A 101 5.31 -10.56 0.09
N PRO A 102 3.96 -10.56 0.12
CA PRO A 102 3.25 -11.22 1.21
C PRO A 102 3.45 -12.73 1.17
N ASP A 103 3.65 -13.31 2.36
CA ASP A 103 3.80 -14.74 2.54
C ASP A 103 2.40 -15.38 2.64
N PRO A 104 2.06 -16.33 1.76
CA PRO A 104 0.74 -16.96 1.80
C PRO A 104 0.49 -17.72 3.11
N LYS A 105 1.53 -18.06 3.85
CA LYS A 105 1.37 -18.69 5.18
C LYS A 105 0.84 -17.72 6.21
N LEU A 106 1.01 -16.40 5.99
CA LEU A 106 0.61 -15.37 6.93
C LEU A 106 -0.67 -14.65 6.53
N TRP A 107 -1.13 -14.81 5.29
CA TRP A 107 -2.26 -14.07 4.75
C TRP A 107 -3.27 -14.99 4.08
N THR A 108 -4.56 -14.71 4.31
CA THR A 108 -5.65 -15.38 3.60
C THR A 108 -6.03 -14.51 2.42
N ASN A 109 -5.92 -15.08 1.21
CA ASN A 109 -6.27 -14.38 -0.03
C ASN A 109 -5.55 -13.04 -0.15
N TRP A 110 -4.33 -12.95 0.43
CA TRP A 110 -3.47 -11.76 0.42
C TRP A 110 -4.05 -10.55 1.14
N ARG A 111 -5.26 -10.64 1.69
CA ARG A 111 -6.03 -9.52 2.24
C ARG A 111 -6.24 -9.56 3.74
N ARG A 112 -6.19 -10.73 4.35
CA ARG A 112 -6.50 -10.91 5.78
C ARG A 112 -5.39 -11.69 6.46
N ARG A 113 -4.96 -11.20 7.61
CA ARG A 113 -3.91 -11.89 8.39
C ARG A 113 -4.43 -13.21 8.92
N LYS A 114 -3.66 -14.28 8.71
CA LYS A 114 -3.98 -15.60 9.25
C LYS A 114 -3.62 -15.68 10.73
N GLY A 115 -4.31 -16.59 11.44
CA GLY A 115 -4.00 -16.87 12.83
C GLY A 115 -4.30 -15.75 13.79
N ARG A 116 -4.89 -14.67 13.31
CA ARG A 116 -5.25 -13.54 14.15
C ARG A 116 -6.56 -13.84 14.84
N ARG A 117 -6.53 -13.82 16.16
CA ARG A 117 -7.76 -14.00 16.92
C ARG A 117 -8.47 -12.67 17.06
N SER A 118 -9.74 -12.72 16.84
CA SER A 118 -10.59 -11.55 17.04
C SER A 118 -10.90 -11.35 18.53
#